data_86ea012358ba909912f383523c011bac
#
_entry.id   86ea012358ba909912f383523c011bac
#
_cell.length_a   1.000
_cell.length_b   1.000
_cell.length_c   1.000
_cell.angle_alpha   90.00
_cell.angle_beta   90.00
_cell.angle_gamma   90.00
#
_symmetry.space_group_name_H-M   'P 1'
#
loop_
_entity.id
_entity.type
_entity.pdbx_description
1 polymer ?
#
loop_
_entity_poly.entity_id
_entity_poly.type
_entity_poly.pdbx_seq_one_letter_code
_entity_poly.pdbx_strand_id
1 'polypeptide(L)'
;MTRLNLSVAVGDYDRTRPLIDGDVRIDGVDPVFMTLPPEEIFFRAFRHAEFDICELSLSSFTLKTARGDCPYVGVPVFLSRAFRHTAIVIRTDRGITAPADLKGRRIGSPEYQLTACLWARAILSDDYGVEPKDIIWVRGGIEEPGRPEKIAIAPPPDVRIEEAPPGQSLSAMLDAGTIDGIIAPRAPSAFVHFAPNIGWLFPDPTGAAKDYFKRTGIFPIMHVLGVRREIAARHPWLP
;
A
#
# COMPACT_ATOMS: atom_id res chain seq x y z
N MET A 1 -4.67 -39.17 6.01
CA MET A 1 -4.34 -38.03 6.92
C MET A 1 -5.52 -37.06 6.92
N THR A 2 -5.93 -36.58 8.07
CA THR A 2 -6.97 -35.57 8.17
C THR A 2 -6.45 -34.26 7.59
N ARG A 3 -7.17 -33.65 6.62
CA ARG A 3 -6.78 -32.35 6.06
C ARG A 3 -7.01 -31.25 7.09
N LEU A 4 -6.18 -30.20 7.03
CA LEU A 4 -6.34 -29.01 7.86
C LEU A 4 -7.41 -28.09 7.26
N ASN A 5 -8.46 -27.78 7.99
CA ASN A 5 -9.41 -26.74 7.62
C ASN A 5 -8.82 -25.39 7.99
N LEU A 6 -8.50 -24.56 6.99
CA LEU A 6 -7.86 -23.26 7.18
C LEU A 6 -8.62 -22.15 6.45
N SER A 7 -8.79 -21.03 7.12
CA SER A 7 -9.28 -19.80 6.52
C SER A 7 -8.19 -19.12 5.69
N VAL A 8 -8.50 -18.77 4.43
CA VAL A 8 -7.56 -18.15 3.49
C VAL A 8 -8.15 -16.84 2.95
N ALA A 9 -7.60 -15.70 3.36
CA ALA A 9 -8.07 -14.38 2.91
C ALA A 9 -7.09 -13.77 1.90
N VAL A 10 -7.55 -13.56 0.67
CA VAL A 10 -6.77 -12.99 -0.44
C VAL A 10 -7.62 -12.05 -1.27
N GLY A 11 -6.98 -11.14 -2.00
CA GLY A 11 -7.66 -10.32 -3.01
C GLY A 11 -8.16 -11.18 -4.19
N ASP A 12 -9.16 -10.66 -4.89
CA ASP A 12 -9.69 -11.29 -6.12
C ASP A 12 -8.73 -10.98 -7.29
N TYR A 13 -7.82 -11.90 -7.54
CA TYR A 13 -6.82 -11.78 -8.59
C TYR A 13 -6.92 -12.96 -9.57
N ASP A 14 -6.64 -12.70 -10.84
CA ASP A 14 -6.54 -13.71 -11.89
C ASP A 14 -5.55 -14.83 -11.52
N ARG A 15 -4.42 -14.47 -10.91
CA ARG A 15 -3.36 -15.40 -10.48
C ARG A 15 -3.70 -16.26 -9.25
N THR A 16 -4.72 -15.88 -8.47
CA THR A 16 -5.21 -16.67 -7.31
C THR A 16 -6.47 -17.47 -7.63
N ARG A 17 -7.14 -17.19 -8.77
CA ARG A 17 -8.38 -17.87 -9.18
C ARG A 17 -8.26 -19.39 -9.22
N PRO A 18 -7.20 -20.01 -9.79
CA PRO A 18 -7.10 -21.46 -9.82
C PRO A 18 -7.11 -22.14 -8.44
N LEU A 19 -6.59 -21.44 -7.41
CA LEU A 19 -6.67 -21.92 -6.02
C LEU A 19 -8.08 -21.74 -5.46
N ILE A 20 -8.71 -20.58 -5.72
CA ILE A 20 -10.05 -20.24 -5.22
C ILE A 20 -11.10 -21.18 -5.85
N ASP A 21 -11.00 -21.44 -7.14
CA ASP A 21 -11.93 -22.29 -7.89
C ASP A 21 -11.64 -23.80 -7.68
N GLY A 22 -10.53 -24.15 -7.04
CA GLY A 22 -10.15 -25.52 -6.69
C GLY A 22 -9.48 -26.33 -7.83
N ASP A 23 -9.10 -25.65 -8.92
CA ASP A 23 -8.33 -26.24 -10.02
C ASP A 23 -6.93 -26.63 -9.57
N VAL A 24 -6.35 -25.87 -8.65
CA VAL A 24 -5.09 -26.14 -7.97
C VAL A 24 -5.37 -26.34 -6.48
N ARG A 25 -4.82 -27.40 -5.90
CA ARG A 25 -5.04 -27.74 -4.48
C ARG A 25 -3.78 -27.54 -3.66
N ILE A 26 -3.98 -27.22 -2.39
CA ILE A 26 -2.90 -27.20 -1.39
C ILE A 26 -2.88 -28.57 -0.70
N ASP A 27 -1.78 -29.29 -0.82
CA ASP A 27 -1.66 -30.63 -0.25
C ASP A 27 -1.83 -30.61 1.28
N GLY A 28 -2.67 -31.50 1.80
CA GLY A 28 -2.94 -31.58 3.23
C GLY A 28 -3.85 -30.50 3.81
N VAL A 29 -4.37 -29.58 2.97
CA VAL A 29 -5.25 -28.49 3.40
C VAL A 29 -6.63 -28.61 2.73
N ASP A 30 -7.66 -28.23 3.48
CA ASP A 30 -9.02 -27.98 3.00
C ASP A 30 -9.32 -26.48 3.24
N PRO A 31 -9.02 -25.61 2.25
CA PRO A 31 -9.07 -24.16 2.46
C PRO A 31 -10.48 -23.61 2.31
N VAL A 32 -10.84 -22.65 3.19
CA VAL A 32 -12.02 -21.82 3.05
C VAL A 32 -11.56 -20.44 2.56
N PHE A 33 -11.73 -20.18 1.27
CA PHE A 33 -11.32 -18.90 0.68
C PHE A 33 -12.32 -17.79 0.98
N MET A 34 -11.78 -16.62 1.33
CA MET A 34 -12.49 -15.35 1.47
C MET A 34 -11.81 -14.33 0.57
N THR A 35 -12.52 -13.92 -0.49
CA THR A 35 -12.07 -12.85 -1.37
C THR A 35 -12.54 -11.51 -0.82
N LEU A 36 -11.60 -10.71 -0.34
CA LEU A 36 -11.87 -9.44 0.32
C LEU A 36 -10.98 -8.33 -0.25
N PRO A 37 -11.38 -7.06 -0.13
CA PRO A 37 -10.51 -5.95 -0.42
C PRO A 37 -9.22 -6.04 0.40
N PRO A 38 -8.01 -5.90 -0.22
CA PRO A 38 -6.74 -6.06 0.49
C PRO A 38 -6.61 -5.21 1.76
N GLU A 39 -7.13 -3.98 1.74
CA GLU A 39 -7.06 -3.10 2.91
C GLU A 39 -7.86 -3.65 4.10
N GLU A 40 -9.02 -4.27 3.85
CA GLU A 40 -9.81 -4.94 4.88
C GLU A 40 -9.06 -6.15 5.45
N ILE A 41 -8.48 -6.98 4.56
CA ILE A 41 -7.66 -8.12 4.99
C ILE A 41 -6.54 -7.64 5.91
N PHE A 42 -5.82 -6.59 5.54
CA PHE A 42 -4.69 -6.08 6.33
C PHE A 42 -5.13 -5.57 7.71
N PHE A 43 -6.26 -4.87 7.80
CA PHE A 43 -6.78 -4.41 9.08
C PHE A 43 -7.10 -5.57 10.02
N ARG A 44 -7.84 -6.56 9.52
CA ARG A 44 -8.26 -7.73 10.30
C ARG A 44 -7.07 -8.61 10.67
N ALA A 45 -6.15 -8.81 9.73
CA ALA A 45 -4.94 -9.59 9.96
C ALA A 45 -4.03 -8.97 11.04
N PHE A 46 -3.68 -7.69 10.92
CA PHE A 46 -2.72 -7.08 11.85
C PHE A 46 -3.31 -6.66 13.19
N ARG A 47 -4.62 -6.44 13.29
CA ARG A 47 -5.28 -6.09 14.54
C ARG A 47 -5.80 -7.30 15.31
N HIS A 48 -6.25 -8.33 14.60
CA HIS A 48 -6.99 -9.43 15.21
C HIS A 48 -6.38 -10.81 14.93
N ALA A 49 -5.36 -10.92 14.08
CA ALA A 49 -4.79 -12.20 13.60
C ALA A 49 -5.90 -13.17 13.12
N GLU A 50 -6.92 -12.63 12.42
CA GLU A 50 -8.20 -13.31 12.21
C GLU A 50 -8.10 -14.51 11.28
N PHE A 51 -7.21 -14.43 10.27
CA PHE A 51 -7.09 -15.46 9.23
C PHE A 51 -5.95 -16.43 9.52
N ASP A 52 -6.08 -17.67 9.07
CA ASP A 52 -5.02 -18.66 9.19
C ASP A 52 -3.92 -18.43 8.15
N ILE A 53 -4.33 -18.13 6.91
CA ILE A 53 -3.46 -17.73 5.80
C ILE A 53 -4.04 -16.46 5.19
N CYS A 54 -3.22 -15.46 4.94
CA CYS A 54 -3.75 -14.25 4.31
C CYS A 54 -2.69 -13.43 3.57
N GLU A 55 -3.20 -12.59 2.68
CA GLU A 55 -2.43 -11.54 2.04
C GLU A 55 -2.10 -10.43 3.06
N LEU A 56 -0.85 -9.97 3.05
CA LEU A 56 -0.34 -8.96 3.97
C LEU A 56 0.32 -7.79 3.24
N SER A 57 0.08 -6.57 3.70
CA SER A 57 0.85 -5.40 3.28
C SER A 57 2.33 -5.59 3.65
N LEU A 58 3.23 -5.50 2.67
CA LEU A 58 4.66 -5.79 2.88
C LEU A 58 5.29 -4.86 3.92
N SER A 59 5.01 -3.55 3.86
CA SER A 59 5.56 -2.60 4.84
C SER A 59 5.07 -2.87 6.26
N SER A 60 3.79 -3.18 6.41
CA SER A 60 3.20 -3.53 7.71
C SER A 60 3.79 -4.84 8.25
N PHE A 61 3.95 -5.85 7.38
CA PHE A 61 4.58 -7.11 7.72
C PHE A 61 6.04 -6.90 8.18
N THR A 62 6.82 -6.13 7.42
CA THR A 62 8.22 -5.81 7.75
C THR A 62 8.32 -5.08 9.09
N LEU A 63 7.48 -4.07 9.31
CA LEU A 63 7.48 -3.28 10.55
C LEU A 63 7.13 -4.14 11.77
N LYS A 64 6.08 -4.95 11.67
CA LYS A 64 5.66 -5.86 12.74
C LYS A 64 6.71 -6.95 13.02
N THR A 65 7.36 -7.47 11.96
CA THR A 65 8.45 -8.45 12.11
C THR A 65 9.65 -7.84 12.80
N ALA A 66 10.06 -6.62 12.41
CA ALA A 66 11.17 -5.91 13.05
C ALA A 66 10.91 -5.60 14.54
N ARG A 67 9.64 -5.40 14.92
CA ARG A 67 9.22 -5.21 16.31
C ARG A 67 9.10 -6.52 17.10
N GLY A 68 9.15 -7.68 16.44
CA GLY A 68 8.97 -8.99 17.08
C GLY A 68 7.52 -9.34 17.42
N ASP A 69 6.53 -8.54 16.98
CA ASP A 69 5.11 -8.71 17.30
C ASP A 69 4.24 -9.08 16.07
N CYS A 70 4.85 -9.58 14.99
CA CYS A 70 4.10 -10.02 13.83
C CYS A 70 3.38 -11.35 14.11
N PRO A 71 2.03 -11.42 13.97
CA PRO A 71 1.30 -12.65 14.20
C PRO A 71 1.42 -13.67 13.06
N TYR A 72 2.12 -13.31 11.97
CA TYR A 72 2.28 -14.14 10.79
C TYR A 72 3.75 -14.45 10.50
N VAL A 73 3.97 -15.60 9.85
CA VAL A 73 5.22 -15.97 9.19
C VAL A 73 5.02 -15.71 7.69
N GLY A 74 5.93 -14.97 7.07
CA GLY A 74 5.87 -14.69 5.64
C GLY A 74 6.29 -15.90 4.81
N VAL A 75 5.55 -16.15 3.73
CA VAL A 75 5.89 -17.11 2.68
C VAL A 75 6.37 -16.28 1.48
N PRO A 76 7.45 -16.67 0.77
CA PRO A 76 8.00 -15.90 -0.35
C PRO A 76 7.11 -15.94 -1.61
N VAL A 77 5.82 -15.74 -1.40
CA VAL A 77 4.78 -15.59 -2.44
C VAL A 77 4.27 -14.16 -2.41
N PHE A 78 4.47 -13.45 -3.51
CA PHE A 78 4.16 -12.03 -3.62
C PHE A 78 2.90 -11.83 -4.46
N LEU A 79 1.77 -11.76 -3.80
CA LEU A 79 0.45 -11.70 -4.41
C LEU A 79 0.20 -10.40 -5.21
N SER A 80 0.87 -9.32 -4.84
CA SER A 80 0.74 -8.05 -5.55
C SER A 80 2.10 -7.39 -5.77
N ARG A 81 2.35 -6.99 -7.02
CA ARG A 81 3.46 -6.13 -7.44
C ARG A 81 2.92 -5.00 -8.29
N ALA A 82 3.42 -3.78 -8.11
CA ALA A 82 2.98 -2.65 -8.92
C ALA A 82 4.01 -1.51 -8.88
N PHE A 83 4.28 -0.92 -10.05
CA PHE A 83 5.01 0.34 -10.13
C PHE A 83 4.17 1.47 -9.53
N ARG A 84 4.82 2.41 -8.83
CA ARG A 84 4.13 3.45 -8.08
C ARG A 84 4.25 4.86 -8.66
N HIS A 85 4.69 4.96 -9.91
CA HIS A 85 4.66 6.22 -10.67
C HIS A 85 3.22 6.73 -10.88
N THR A 86 2.23 5.81 -10.98
CA THR A 86 0.79 6.14 -11.02
C THR A 86 0.18 6.46 -9.67
N ALA A 87 0.92 6.31 -8.57
CA ALA A 87 0.42 6.59 -7.22
C ALA A 87 0.48 8.08 -6.84
N ILE A 88 1.10 8.92 -7.68
CA ILE A 88 1.37 10.34 -7.38
C ILE A 88 0.53 11.22 -8.30
N VAL A 89 -0.50 11.79 -7.73
CA VAL A 89 -1.41 12.76 -8.38
C VAL A 89 -1.13 14.14 -7.83
N ILE A 90 -1.10 15.16 -8.69
CA ILE A 90 -0.75 16.54 -8.34
C ILE A 90 -1.77 17.53 -8.90
N ARG A 91 -1.71 18.74 -8.36
CA ARG A 91 -2.30 19.91 -9.00
C ARG A 91 -1.37 20.48 -10.06
N THR A 92 -1.84 20.53 -11.29
CA THR A 92 -1.07 21.00 -12.46
C THR A 92 -0.98 22.53 -12.55
N ASP A 93 -1.85 23.24 -11.81
CA ASP A 93 -1.88 24.72 -11.75
C ASP A 93 -0.96 25.31 -10.65
N ARG A 94 -0.14 24.47 -10.01
CA ARG A 94 0.77 24.88 -8.92
C ARG A 94 2.25 24.96 -9.33
N GLY A 95 2.53 24.90 -10.64
CA GLY A 95 3.90 24.93 -11.15
C GLY A 95 4.71 23.68 -10.81
N ILE A 96 4.04 22.56 -10.55
CA ILE A 96 4.69 21.25 -10.35
C ILE A 96 4.81 20.61 -11.73
N THR A 97 6.03 20.57 -12.26
CA THR A 97 6.35 20.04 -13.59
C THR A 97 7.30 18.84 -13.53
N ALA A 98 8.00 18.69 -12.40
CA ALA A 98 8.95 17.62 -12.14
C ALA A 98 8.88 17.18 -10.67
N PRO A 99 9.37 15.97 -10.33
CA PRO A 99 9.40 15.49 -8.95
C PRO A 99 10.10 16.44 -7.97
N ALA A 100 11.15 17.14 -8.39
CA ALA A 100 11.87 18.11 -7.55
C ALA A 100 10.99 19.27 -7.05
N ASP A 101 9.92 19.60 -7.79
CA ASP A 101 9.01 20.69 -7.43
C ASP A 101 8.08 20.31 -6.25
N LEU A 102 8.11 19.05 -5.80
CA LEU A 102 7.39 18.59 -4.61
C LEU A 102 8.02 19.08 -3.30
N LYS A 103 9.26 19.59 -3.32
CA LYS A 103 9.93 20.13 -2.12
C LYS A 103 9.14 21.31 -1.56
N GLY A 104 8.86 21.26 -0.26
CA GLY A 104 8.05 22.26 0.44
C GLY A 104 6.54 22.16 0.20
N ARG A 105 6.08 21.24 -0.63
CA ARG A 105 4.65 21.07 -0.95
C ARG A 105 3.90 20.28 0.10
N ARG A 106 2.58 20.48 0.15
CA ARG A 106 1.65 19.77 1.01
C ARG A 106 1.08 18.57 0.24
N ILE A 107 1.49 17.36 0.62
CA ILE A 107 1.13 16.13 -0.09
C ILE A 107 0.30 15.22 0.83
N GLY A 108 -0.91 14.91 0.38
CA GLY A 108 -1.81 13.99 1.06
C GLY A 108 -1.32 12.53 1.00
N SER A 109 -1.46 11.80 2.10
CA SER A 109 -1.21 10.37 2.17
C SER A 109 -2.18 9.71 3.15
N PRO A 110 -2.87 8.62 2.78
CA PRO A 110 -3.90 8.02 3.66
C PRO A 110 -3.33 7.41 4.93
N GLU A 111 -2.18 6.81 4.86
CA GLU A 111 -1.37 6.33 5.99
C GLU A 111 0.11 6.39 5.57
N TYR A 112 0.94 6.92 6.45
CA TYR A 112 2.36 7.11 6.10
C TYR A 112 3.10 5.79 5.86
N GLN A 113 2.72 4.70 6.56
CA GLN A 113 3.39 3.39 6.47
C GLN A 113 2.88 2.47 5.35
N LEU A 114 1.88 2.87 4.54
CA LEU A 114 1.39 2.03 3.44
C LEU A 114 2.51 1.66 2.46
N THR A 115 2.54 0.40 2.03
CA THR A 115 3.57 -0.10 1.09
C THR A 115 3.64 0.72 -0.19
N ALA A 116 2.48 1.09 -0.76
CA ALA A 116 2.43 1.91 -1.97
C ALA A 116 3.05 3.30 -1.76
N CYS A 117 2.75 3.93 -0.61
CA CYS A 117 3.27 5.25 -0.27
C CYS A 117 4.78 5.19 0.08
N LEU A 118 5.22 4.10 0.71
CA LEU A 118 6.65 3.84 0.97
C LEU A 118 7.44 3.73 -0.33
N TRP A 119 6.97 2.91 -1.29
CA TRP A 119 7.62 2.78 -2.59
C TRP A 119 7.65 4.10 -3.38
N ALA A 120 6.54 4.86 -3.37
CA ALA A 120 6.52 6.17 -4.03
C ALA A 120 7.55 7.13 -3.42
N ARG A 121 7.67 7.17 -2.08
CA ARG A 121 8.71 7.97 -1.39
C ARG A 121 10.11 7.49 -1.71
N ALA A 122 10.35 6.17 -1.74
CA ALA A 122 11.65 5.62 -2.11
C ALA A 122 12.04 6.02 -3.54
N ILE A 123 11.12 5.91 -4.51
CA ILE A 123 11.34 6.36 -5.88
C ILE A 123 11.67 7.87 -5.92
N LEU A 124 10.92 8.69 -5.19
CA LEU A 124 11.16 10.14 -5.13
C LEU A 124 12.53 10.47 -4.52
N SER A 125 12.93 9.77 -3.46
CA SER A 125 14.24 9.95 -2.81
C SER A 125 15.38 9.45 -3.68
N ASP A 126 15.32 8.18 -4.10
CA ASP A 126 16.44 7.51 -4.77
C ASP A 126 16.70 8.06 -6.18
N ASP A 127 15.64 8.38 -6.92
CA ASP A 127 15.73 8.77 -8.32
C ASP A 127 15.72 10.28 -8.55
N TYR A 128 15.09 11.03 -7.65
CA TYR A 128 14.84 12.46 -7.85
C TYR A 128 15.35 13.35 -6.72
N GLY A 129 15.96 12.78 -5.67
CA GLY A 129 16.52 13.53 -4.55
C GLY A 129 15.47 14.32 -3.75
N VAL A 130 14.23 13.84 -3.73
CA VAL A 130 13.14 14.42 -2.92
C VAL A 130 12.96 13.58 -1.67
N GLU A 131 13.61 14.01 -0.60
CA GLU A 131 13.58 13.30 0.67
C GLU A 131 12.23 13.44 1.38
N PRO A 132 11.81 12.45 2.20
CA PRO A 132 10.55 12.55 2.94
C PRO A 132 10.42 13.81 3.80
N LYS A 133 11.52 14.34 4.32
CA LYS A 133 11.57 15.60 5.10
C LYS A 133 11.35 16.85 4.28
N ASP A 134 11.55 16.78 2.96
CA ASP A 134 11.33 17.91 2.05
C ASP A 134 9.85 18.18 1.80
N ILE A 135 8.96 17.29 2.22
CA ILE A 135 7.51 17.33 1.97
C ILE A 135 6.76 17.54 3.28
N ILE A 136 5.70 18.32 3.24
CA ILE A 136 4.72 18.45 4.33
C ILE A 136 3.63 17.40 4.06
N TRP A 137 3.64 16.33 4.84
CA TRP A 137 2.66 15.25 4.69
C TRP A 137 1.35 15.60 5.36
N VAL A 138 0.23 15.40 4.67
CA VAL A 138 -1.11 15.57 5.22
C VAL A 138 -1.79 14.20 5.28
N ARG A 139 -2.02 13.69 6.48
CA ARG A 139 -2.63 12.38 6.70
C ARG A 139 -4.14 12.48 6.78
N GLY A 140 -4.87 11.63 6.07
CA GLY A 140 -6.34 11.60 6.09
C GLY A 140 -6.90 10.54 5.17
N GLY A 141 -8.20 10.28 5.24
CA GLY A 141 -8.85 9.37 4.30
C GLY A 141 -8.89 9.96 2.88
N ILE A 142 -8.81 9.10 1.86
CA ILE A 142 -8.79 9.56 0.46
C ILE A 142 -10.14 10.17 0.11
N GLU A 143 -11.22 9.43 0.33
CA GLU A 143 -12.59 9.84 0.00
C GLU A 143 -13.40 10.21 1.25
N GLU A 144 -13.25 9.41 2.31
CA GLU A 144 -13.95 9.63 3.57
C GLU A 144 -13.03 10.34 4.58
N PRO A 145 -13.54 11.32 5.34
CA PRO A 145 -12.77 12.00 6.37
C PRO A 145 -12.29 11.03 7.45
N GLY A 146 -11.10 11.26 7.95
CA GLY A 146 -10.53 10.51 9.08
C GLY A 146 -10.21 9.06 8.74
N ARG A 147 -8.94 8.70 8.82
CA ARG A 147 -8.49 7.33 8.63
C ARG A 147 -7.49 6.97 9.73
N PRO A 148 -7.83 6.04 10.63
CA PRO A 148 -6.88 5.60 11.65
C PRO A 148 -5.72 4.82 11.00
N GLU A 149 -4.51 5.05 11.51
CA GLU A 149 -3.36 4.22 11.14
C GLU A 149 -3.61 2.75 11.50
N LYS A 150 -3.32 1.87 10.58
CA LYS A 150 -3.40 0.40 10.77
C LYS A 150 -2.43 -0.07 11.86
N ILE A 151 -1.24 0.48 11.80
CA ILE A 151 -0.15 0.24 12.75
C ILE A 151 0.42 1.59 13.14
N ALA A 152 0.43 1.90 14.44
CA ALA A 152 1.03 3.12 14.95
C ALA A 152 2.52 3.17 14.60
N ILE A 153 2.96 4.31 14.09
CA ILE A 153 4.37 4.58 13.78
C ILE A 153 4.83 5.86 14.49
N ALA A 154 6.11 5.91 14.79
CA ALA A 154 6.81 7.15 15.10
C ALA A 154 7.62 7.52 13.84
N PRO A 155 7.25 8.55 13.09
CA PRO A 155 8.02 9.01 11.95
C PRO A 155 9.39 9.55 12.41
N PRO A 156 10.39 9.61 11.52
CA PRO A 156 11.62 10.32 11.81
C PRO A 156 11.35 11.76 12.28
N PRO A 157 12.15 12.30 13.22
CA PRO A 157 11.85 13.59 13.86
C PRO A 157 11.90 14.79 12.89
N ASP A 158 12.55 14.65 11.76
CA ASP A 158 12.65 15.64 10.69
C ASP A 158 11.52 15.55 9.65
N VAL A 159 10.64 14.55 9.75
CA VAL A 159 9.49 14.37 8.85
C VAL A 159 8.25 15.02 9.45
N ARG A 160 7.71 16.02 8.76
CA ARG A 160 6.50 16.74 9.17
C ARG A 160 5.25 16.04 8.67
N ILE A 161 4.42 15.54 9.59
CA ILE A 161 3.11 14.97 9.30
C ILE A 161 2.04 15.76 10.02
N GLU A 162 1.05 16.25 9.26
CA GLU A 162 -0.13 16.97 9.74
C GLU A 162 -1.37 16.08 9.55
N GLU A 163 -2.36 16.21 10.42
CA GLU A 163 -3.65 15.59 10.21
C GLU A 163 -4.51 16.46 9.28
N ALA A 164 -5.27 15.81 8.38
CA ALA A 164 -6.30 16.50 7.63
C ALA A 164 -7.34 17.10 8.61
N PRO A 165 -7.85 18.32 8.34
CA PRO A 165 -8.88 18.92 9.19
C PRO A 165 -10.10 18.02 9.35
N PRO A 166 -10.77 18.02 10.51
CA PRO A 166 -11.98 17.26 10.72
C PRO A 166 -13.03 17.51 9.62
N GLY A 167 -13.64 16.44 9.13
CA GLY A 167 -14.66 16.52 8.08
C GLY A 167 -14.13 16.70 6.66
N GLN A 168 -12.81 16.75 6.45
CA GLN A 168 -12.21 16.85 5.11
C GLN A 168 -11.57 15.54 4.66
N SER A 169 -11.81 15.15 3.41
CA SER A 169 -11.09 14.07 2.74
C SER A 169 -9.94 14.63 1.91
N LEU A 170 -8.92 13.80 1.65
CA LEU A 170 -7.78 14.22 0.83
C LEU A 170 -8.20 14.56 -0.60
N SER A 171 -9.17 13.84 -1.17
CA SER A 171 -9.69 14.12 -2.51
C SER A 171 -10.36 15.50 -2.58
N ALA A 172 -11.19 15.85 -1.59
CA ALA A 172 -11.81 17.17 -1.49
C ALA A 172 -10.77 18.27 -1.27
N MET A 173 -9.74 18.02 -0.45
CA MET A 173 -8.65 18.97 -0.22
C MET A 173 -7.81 19.21 -1.49
N LEU A 174 -7.58 18.17 -2.29
CA LEU A 174 -6.88 18.30 -3.57
C LEU A 174 -7.69 19.13 -4.56
N ASP A 175 -8.98 18.84 -4.68
CA ASP A 175 -9.89 19.60 -5.56
C ASP A 175 -9.98 21.07 -5.15
N ALA A 176 -10.12 21.34 -3.87
CA ALA A 176 -10.13 22.70 -3.32
C ALA A 176 -8.76 23.41 -3.37
N GLY A 177 -7.66 22.71 -3.68
CA GLY A 177 -6.30 23.26 -3.72
C GLY A 177 -5.70 23.61 -2.36
N THR A 178 -6.18 22.98 -1.28
CA THR A 178 -5.59 23.11 0.06
C THR A 178 -4.41 22.17 0.29
N ILE A 179 -4.24 21.18 -0.58
CA ILE A 179 -3.02 20.37 -0.75
C ILE A 179 -2.61 20.39 -2.22
N ASP A 180 -1.32 20.14 -2.48
CA ASP A 180 -0.72 20.24 -3.81
C ASP A 180 -0.71 18.90 -4.58
N GLY A 181 -0.89 17.79 -3.87
CA GLY A 181 -0.92 16.45 -4.45
C GLY A 181 -1.32 15.38 -3.44
N ILE A 182 -1.46 14.17 -3.93
CA ILE A 182 -1.75 12.95 -3.13
C ILE A 182 -0.82 11.83 -3.58
N ILE A 183 -0.26 11.11 -2.62
CA ILE A 183 0.41 9.84 -2.83
C ILE A 183 -0.41 8.74 -2.15
N ALA A 184 -1.05 7.89 -2.96
CA ALA A 184 -1.97 6.89 -2.46
C ALA A 184 -1.97 5.61 -3.31
N PRO A 185 -2.41 4.46 -2.76
CA PRO A 185 -2.51 3.20 -3.50
C PRO A 185 -3.57 3.23 -4.60
N ARG A 186 -4.58 4.09 -4.46
CA ARG A 186 -5.68 4.30 -5.42
C ARG A 186 -5.77 5.78 -5.78
N ALA A 187 -6.16 6.05 -7.03
CA ALA A 187 -6.40 7.42 -7.48
C ALA A 187 -7.59 8.05 -6.71
N PRO A 188 -7.48 9.32 -6.29
CA PRO A 188 -8.59 10.04 -5.67
C PRO A 188 -9.72 10.29 -6.68
N SER A 189 -10.96 10.41 -6.20
CA SER A 189 -12.13 10.65 -7.05
C SER A 189 -12.00 11.95 -7.86
N ALA A 190 -11.40 12.99 -7.32
CA ALA A 190 -11.10 14.22 -8.03
C ALA A 190 -10.27 13.97 -9.31
N PHE A 191 -9.31 13.03 -9.29
CA PHE A 191 -8.58 12.62 -10.49
C PHE A 191 -9.44 11.75 -11.42
N VAL A 192 -10.17 10.78 -10.87
CA VAL A 192 -10.99 9.84 -11.64
C VAL A 192 -12.12 10.56 -12.39
N HIS A 193 -12.69 11.60 -11.80
CA HIS A 193 -13.74 12.41 -12.41
C HIS A 193 -13.22 13.58 -13.24
N PHE A 194 -11.91 13.57 -13.57
CA PHE A 194 -11.30 14.58 -14.44
C PHE A 194 -11.48 16.02 -13.93
N ALA A 195 -11.39 16.24 -12.61
CA ALA A 195 -11.42 17.60 -12.07
C ALA A 195 -10.32 18.46 -12.72
N PRO A 196 -10.61 19.71 -13.09
CA PRO A 196 -9.64 20.58 -13.73
C PRO A 196 -8.39 20.74 -12.85
N ASN A 197 -7.25 20.91 -13.51
CA ASN A 197 -5.96 21.13 -12.84
C ASN A 197 -5.48 19.97 -11.95
N ILE A 198 -5.94 18.74 -12.19
CA ILE A 198 -5.46 17.55 -11.50
C ILE A 198 -4.91 16.56 -12.52
N GLY A 199 -3.71 16.05 -12.30
CA GLY A 199 -3.03 15.15 -13.21
C GLY A 199 -1.98 14.28 -12.51
N TRP A 200 -1.36 13.38 -13.24
CA TRP A 200 -0.20 12.64 -12.73
C TRP A 200 1.04 13.52 -12.65
N LEU A 201 1.87 13.28 -11.61
CA LEU A 201 3.21 13.88 -11.54
C LEU A 201 4.08 13.46 -12.72
N PHE A 202 3.98 12.20 -13.15
CA PHE A 202 4.64 11.67 -14.33
C PHE A 202 3.67 11.70 -15.49
N PRO A 203 3.86 12.56 -16.51
CA PRO A 203 2.95 12.64 -17.66
C PRO A 203 2.80 11.31 -18.42
N ASP A 204 3.89 10.54 -18.52
CA ASP A 204 3.91 9.15 -18.98
C ASP A 204 4.36 8.21 -17.84
N PRO A 205 3.46 7.81 -16.94
CA PRO A 205 3.83 6.97 -15.82
C PRO A 205 4.24 5.55 -16.25
N THR A 206 3.77 5.09 -17.41
CA THR A 206 4.17 3.79 -17.99
C THR A 206 5.60 3.83 -18.49
N GLY A 207 6.00 4.87 -19.20
CA GLY A 207 7.37 5.10 -19.62
C GLY A 207 8.31 5.22 -18.43
N ALA A 208 7.95 6.03 -17.43
CA ALA A 208 8.73 6.18 -16.20
C ALA A 208 8.90 4.84 -15.45
N ALA A 209 7.86 4.01 -15.37
CA ALA A 209 7.92 2.69 -14.75
C ALA A 209 8.85 1.72 -15.53
N LYS A 210 8.79 1.74 -16.87
CA LYS A 210 9.66 0.93 -17.73
C LYS A 210 11.12 1.33 -17.56
N ASP A 211 11.40 2.62 -17.51
CA ASP A 211 12.77 3.14 -17.34
C ASP A 211 13.32 2.84 -15.93
N TYR A 212 12.48 2.96 -14.91
CA TYR A 212 12.80 2.51 -13.56
C TYR A 212 13.21 1.03 -13.56
N PHE A 213 12.39 0.16 -14.16
CA PHE A 213 12.67 -1.28 -14.19
C PHE A 213 13.93 -1.61 -14.99
N LYS A 214 14.14 -0.98 -16.15
CA LYS A 214 15.37 -1.17 -16.96
C LYS A 214 16.63 -0.83 -16.17
N ARG A 215 16.58 0.21 -15.36
CA ARG A 215 17.72 0.72 -14.60
C ARG A 215 17.99 -0.07 -13.33
N THR A 216 16.92 -0.50 -12.62
CA THR A 216 17.03 -1.09 -11.30
C THR A 216 16.82 -2.61 -11.27
N GLY A 217 16.13 -3.18 -12.25
CA GLY A 217 15.65 -4.56 -12.21
C GLY A 217 14.55 -4.81 -11.17
N ILE A 218 14.07 -3.76 -10.48
CA ILE A 218 13.11 -3.89 -9.39
C ILE A 218 11.67 -3.77 -9.91
N PHE A 219 10.86 -4.81 -9.68
CA PHE A 219 9.41 -4.74 -9.78
C PHE A 219 8.84 -4.67 -8.37
N PRO A 220 8.36 -3.51 -7.90
CA PRO A 220 8.03 -3.28 -6.50
C PRO A 220 7.01 -4.25 -5.93
N ILE A 221 7.37 -4.95 -4.87
CA ILE A 221 6.50 -5.88 -4.15
C ILE A 221 5.58 -5.08 -3.23
N MET A 222 4.26 -5.32 -3.37
CA MET A 222 3.26 -4.67 -2.53
C MET A 222 2.81 -5.55 -1.39
N HIS A 223 2.53 -6.82 -1.68
CA HIS A 223 1.93 -7.74 -0.72
C HIS A 223 2.67 -9.08 -0.70
N VAL A 224 2.68 -9.69 0.46
CA VAL A 224 3.27 -11.02 0.73
C VAL A 224 2.20 -11.92 1.34
N LEU A 225 2.29 -13.23 1.07
CA LEU A 225 1.46 -14.21 1.74
C LEU A 225 1.99 -14.48 3.15
N GLY A 226 1.09 -14.58 4.13
CA GLY A 226 1.44 -14.93 5.51
C GLY A 226 0.63 -16.11 6.02
N VAL A 227 1.29 -16.97 6.80
CA VAL A 227 0.67 -18.05 7.57
C VAL A 227 0.69 -17.63 9.04
N ARG A 228 -0.43 -17.78 9.76
CA ARG A 228 -0.50 -17.44 11.18
C ARG A 228 0.57 -18.20 11.97
N ARG A 229 1.34 -17.50 12.78
CA ARG A 229 2.54 -18.03 13.45
C ARG A 229 2.28 -19.32 14.25
N GLU A 230 1.15 -19.38 14.94
CA GLU A 230 0.76 -20.55 15.73
C GLU A 230 0.49 -21.78 14.85
N ILE A 231 -0.06 -21.58 13.65
CA ILE A 231 -0.32 -22.64 12.69
C ILE A 231 1.00 -23.12 12.06
N ALA A 232 1.85 -22.19 11.65
CA ALA A 232 3.18 -22.51 11.13
C ALA A 232 4.02 -23.28 12.15
N ALA A 233 3.93 -22.93 13.45
CA ALA A 233 4.63 -23.64 14.52
C ALA A 233 4.13 -25.08 14.72
N ARG A 234 2.80 -25.31 14.60
CA ARG A 234 2.19 -26.65 14.71
C ARG A 234 2.36 -27.49 13.44
N HIS A 235 2.47 -26.83 12.30
CA HIS A 235 2.55 -27.44 10.97
C HIS A 235 3.69 -26.83 10.16
N PRO A 236 4.98 -27.14 10.48
CA PRO A 236 6.15 -26.52 9.85
C PRO A 236 6.28 -26.76 8.34
N TRP A 237 5.56 -27.73 7.81
CA TRP A 237 5.51 -28.05 6.38
C TRP A 237 4.61 -27.10 5.57
N LEU A 238 3.73 -26.32 6.23
CA LEU A 238 2.68 -25.55 5.56
C LEU A 238 3.20 -24.26 4.86
N PRO A 239 4.18 -23.49 5.41
CA PRO A 239 4.74 -22.29 4.75
C PRO A 239 5.53 -22.59 3.50
#